data_863438dbe08f759325bc9f927f735cbd
#
_entry.id   863438dbe08f759325bc9f927f735cbd
#
_cell.length_a   1.000
_cell.length_b   1.000
_cell.length_c   1.000
_cell.angle_alpha   90.00
_cell.angle_beta   90.00
_cell.angle_gamma   90.00
#
_symmetry.space_group_name_H-M   'P 1'
#
loop_
_entity.id
_entity.type
_entity.pdbx_description
1 polymer ?
#
loop_
_entity_poly.entity_id
_entity_poly.type
_entity_poly.pdbx_seq_one_letter_code
_entity_poly.pdbx_strand_id
1 'polypeptide(L)'
;LAATALWGSQQAEMRGEGQIDGVFGIWYGKGPGVDRSGDVFRHANMAGTSPHGGVLVIAGDDHSGESSTVVHASDIALTDAMIPVLSPAGVQEIIDFGLIGFDLSRYAGVWVGLKCIHDTVESSAVVAAGSDRIATVTPRDHKLPPDGLHIRPSDDRVPQEERLHRQKIPAV
;
A
#
# COMPACT_ATOMS: atom_id res chain seq x y z
N LEU A 1 8.59 4.94 13.24
CA LEU A 1 9.78 5.28 12.44
C LEU A 1 9.75 4.68 11.03
N ALA A 2 9.53 3.35 10.86
CA ALA A 2 9.55 2.72 9.54
C ALA A 2 8.51 3.30 8.58
N ALA A 3 7.25 3.39 9.00
CA ALA A 3 6.19 3.98 8.17
C ALA A 3 6.46 5.46 7.83
N THR A 4 7.02 6.22 8.78
CA THR A 4 7.42 7.61 8.54
C THR A 4 8.54 7.72 7.52
N ALA A 5 9.52 6.81 7.56
CA ALA A 5 10.60 6.77 6.57
C ALA A 5 10.07 6.48 5.16
N LEU A 6 9.14 5.52 5.04
CA LEU A 6 8.49 5.23 3.77
C LEU A 6 7.66 6.42 3.26
N TRP A 7 6.94 7.10 4.13
CA TRP A 7 6.22 8.32 3.75
C TRP A 7 7.20 9.40 3.26
N GLY A 8 8.32 9.57 3.95
CA GLY A 8 9.39 10.49 3.53
C GLY A 8 9.95 10.14 2.15
N SER A 9 10.16 8.85 1.85
CA SER A 9 10.67 8.40 0.56
C SER A 9 9.75 8.77 -0.61
N GLN A 10 8.44 8.83 -0.40
CA GLN A 10 7.47 9.24 -1.41
C GLN A 10 7.51 10.76 -1.70
N GLN A 11 8.21 11.53 -0.89
CA GLN A 11 8.35 12.97 -1.04
C GLN A 11 9.65 13.40 -1.72
N ALA A 12 10.59 12.49 -1.95
CA ALA A 12 11.91 12.79 -2.50
C ALA A 12 11.83 13.48 -3.87
N GLU A 13 10.97 12.98 -4.76
CA GLU A 13 10.76 13.58 -6.09
C GLU A 13 10.19 15.00 -6.02
N MET A 14 9.27 15.26 -5.08
CA MET A 14 8.66 16.59 -4.92
C MET A 14 9.66 17.68 -4.54
N ARG A 15 10.71 17.29 -3.80
CA ARG A 15 11.73 18.23 -3.29
C ARG A 15 12.87 18.44 -4.26
N GLY A 16 12.91 17.71 -5.37
CA GLY A 16 14.02 17.73 -6.31
C GLY A 16 15.32 17.16 -5.74
N GLU A 17 15.24 16.43 -4.63
CA GLU A 17 16.38 15.82 -3.95
C GLU A 17 16.65 14.39 -4.43
N GLY A 18 15.72 13.81 -5.19
CA GLY A 18 15.82 12.47 -5.72
C GLY A 18 16.90 12.35 -6.79
N GLN A 19 17.76 11.34 -6.66
CA GLN A 19 18.75 10.97 -7.68
C GLN A 19 18.28 9.79 -8.55
N ILE A 20 17.08 9.28 -8.29
CA ILE A 20 16.43 8.17 -8.97
C ILE A 20 14.96 8.49 -9.21
N ASP A 21 14.34 7.80 -10.15
CA ASP A 21 12.97 8.04 -10.57
C ASP A 21 11.94 7.42 -9.60
N GLY A 22 12.04 7.74 -8.33
CA GLY A 22 11.14 7.28 -7.28
C GLY A 22 11.67 6.11 -6.45
N VAL A 23 10.98 5.87 -5.37
CA VAL A 23 11.27 4.79 -4.42
C VAL A 23 9.99 4.02 -4.15
N PHE A 24 9.99 2.73 -4.41
CA PHE A 24 8.93 1.89 -3.87
C PHE A 24 9.45 1.14 -2.64
N GLY A 25 8.56 0.88 -1.69
CA GLY A 25 8.97 0.30 -0.44
C GLY A 25 7.91 -0.59 0.20
N ILE A 26 8.36 -1.39 1.15
CA ILE A 26 7.52 -2.29 1.91
C ILE A 26 7.62 -1.93 3.40
N TRP A 27 6.49 -1.66 4.02
CA TRP A 27 6.34 -1.76 5.45
C TRP A 27 5.85 -3.17 5.79
N TYR A 28 6.41 -3.79 6.81
CA TYR A 28 5.89 -5.07 7.30
C TYR A 28 5.85 -5.10 8.82
N GLY A 29 4.83 -5.74 9.34
CA GLY A 29 4.64 -5.92 10.78
C GLY A 29 3.39 -6.71 11.09
N LYS A 30 3.27 -7.15 12.33
CA LYS A 30 2.05 -7.77 12.84
C LYS A 30 1.09 -6.73 13.45
N GLY A 31 -0.11 -7.16 13.86
CA GLY A 31 -1.17 -6.31 14.38
C GLY A 31 -0.73 -5.18 15.32
N PRO A 32 0.06 -5.42 16.38
CA PRO A 32 0.55 -4.35 17.25
C PRO A 32 1.43 -3.29 16.55
N GLY A 33 2.09 -3.68 15.46
CA GLY A 33 2.83 -2.74 14.60
C GLY A 33 1.89 -1.87 13.77
N VAL A 34 0.82 -2.46 13.25
CA VAL A 34 -0.25 -1.72 12.54
C VAL A 34 -0.88 -0.69 13.47
N ASP A 35 -1.29 -1.09 14.68
CA ASP A 35 -1.88 -0.19 15.68
C ASP A 35 -0.98 1.01 15.97
N ARG A 36 0.32 0.77 16.20
CA ARG A 36 1.29 1.83 16.48
C ARG A 36 1.63 2.71 15.29
N SER A 37 1.29 2.29 14.09
CA SER A 37 1.55 3.04 12.85
C SER A 37 0.29 3.71 12.29
N GLY A 38 -0.87 3.51 12.91
CA GLY A 38 -2.17 3.93 12.37
C GLY A 38 -2.25 5.41 12.02
N ASP A 39 -1.74 6.30 12.85
CA ASP A 39 -1.70 7.73 12.57
C ASP A 39 -0.86 8.04 11.32
N VAL A 40 0.33 7.45 11.24
CA VAL A 40 1.21 7.65 10.07
C VAL A 40 0.59 7.05 8.81
N PHE A 41 -0.08 5.91 8.89
CA PHE A 41 -0.76 5.29 7.75
C PHE A 41 -1.85 6.21 7.19
N ARG A 42 -2.67 6.84 8.06
CA ARG A 42 -3.70 7.80 7.61
C ARG A 42 -3.08 8.99 6.90
N HIS A 43 -2.10 9.62 7.51
CA HIS A 43 -1.43 10.79 6.93
C HIS A 43 -0.71 10.45 5.62
N ALA A 44 0.02 9.35 5.60
CA ALA A 44 0.79 8.92 4.43
C ALA A 44 -0.11 8.52 3.26
N ASN A 45 -1.21 7.80 3.53
CA ASN A 45 -2.17 7.43 2.48
C ASN A 45 -2.95 8.63 1.96
N MET A 46 -3.34 9.55 2.84
CA MET A 46 -3.96 10.82 2.44
C MET A 46 -3.06 11.63 1.52
N ALA A 47 -1.80 11.80 1.88
CA ALA A 47 -0.81 12.47 1.05
C ALA A 47 -0.56 11.72 -0.27
N GLY A 48 -0.36 10.41 -0.20
CA GLY A 48 -0.20 9.53 -1.35
C GLY A 48 1.24 9.11 -1.65
N THR A 49 1.43 8.56 -2.84
CA THR A 49 2.72 8.06 -3.34
C THR A 49 3.24 8.92 -4.48
N SER A 50 4.54 8.83 -4.75
CA SER A 50 5.13 9.48 -5.94
C SER A 50 4.74 8.75 -7.23
N PRO A 51 4.84 9.41 -8.40
CA PRO A 51 4.49 8.81 -9.69
C PRO A 51 5.26 7.54 -10.02
N HIS A 52 6.52 7.45 -9.59
CA HIS A 52 7.39 6.29 -9.82
C HIS A 52 7.67 5.51 -8.54
N GLY A 53 6.95 5.84 -7.45
CA GLY A 53 7.05 5.17 -6.16
C GLY A 53 6.04 4.05 -5.99
N GLY A 54 5.53 3.94 -4.81
CA GLY A 54 4.53 2.97 -4.39
C GLY A 54 4.88 2.33 -3.05
N VAL A 55 3.88 2.00 -2.25
CA VAL A 55 4.08 1.43 -0.92
C VAL A 55 3.13 0.26 -0.69
N LEU A 56 3.70 -0.87 -0.27
CA LEU A 56 2.95 -1.99 0.30
C LEU A 56 3.04 -1.99 1.82
N VAL A 57 1.92 -2.30 2.47
CA VAL A 57 1.82 -2.55 3.90
C VAL A 57 1.51 -4.03 4.10
N ILE A 58 2.54 -4.83 4.39
CA ILE A 58 2.37 -6.26 4.67
C ILE A 58 1.99 -6.42 6.14
N ALA A 59 0.73 -6.71 6.39
CA ALA A 59 0.19 -6.92 7.73
C ALA A 59 0.11 -8.42 8.04
N GLY A 60 0.95 -8.89 8.96
CA GLY A 60 0.95 -10.26 9.45
C GLY A 60 -0.06 -10.43 10.58
N ASP A 61 -1.23 -10.96 10.26
CA ASP A 61 -2.27 -11.22 11.25
C ASP A 61 -2.16 -12.63 11.84
N ASP A 62 -2.29 -12.69 13.14
CA ASP A 62 -2.23 -13.90 13.93
C ASP A 62 -3.62 -14.17 14.56
N HIS A 63 -4.44 -14.90 13.83
CA HIS A 63 -5.82 -15.16 14.23
C HIS A 63 -5.97 -16.10 15.42
N SER A 64 -4.94 -16.91 15.72
CA SER A 64 -4.91 -17.77 16.90
C SER A 64 -4.34 -17.10 18.14
N GLY A 65 -3.68 -15.94 17.99
CA GLY A 65 -3.07 -15.21 19.10
C GLY A 65 -1.80 -15.84 19.64
N GLU A 66 -1.17 -16.75 18.92
CA GLU A 66 0.02 -17.48 19.36
C GLU A 66 1.22 -16.56 19.59
N SER A 67 1.46 -15.65 18.67
CA SER A 67 2.62 -14.76 18.72
C SER A 67 2.34 -13.44 19.43
N SER A 68 1.12 -12.92 19.34
CA SER A 68 0.76 -11.58 19.82
C SER A 68 -0.06 -11.58 21.10
N THR A 69 -0.50 -12.73 21.59
CA THR A 69 -1.43 -12.91 22.73
C THR A 69 -2.82 -12.30 22.50
N VAL A 70 -2.99 -11.45 21.51
CA VAL A 70 -4.25 -10.81 21.11
C VAL A 70 -4.42 -11.00 19.62
N VAL A 71 -5.58 -11.43 19.20
CA VAL A 71 -5.94 -11.54 17.78
C VAL A 71 -6.11 -10.15 17.17
N HIS A 72 -5.74 -10.03 15.91
CA HIS A 72 -5.85 -8.79 15.15
C HIS A 72 -6.56 -9.03 13.82
N ALA A 73 -7.25 -7.99 13.35
CA ALA A 73 -7.83 -7.88 12.02
C ALA A 73 -7.30 -6.57 11.39
N SER A 74 -6.06 -6.62 10.93
CA SER A 74 -5.36 -5.44 10.42
C SER A 74 -6.03 -4.85 9.18
N ASP A 75 -6.79 -5.66 8.42
CA ASP A 75 -7.62 -5.20 7.31
C ASP A 75 -8.63 -4.13 7.74
N ILE A 76 -9.22 -4.25 8.92
CA ILE A 76 -10.16 -3.24 9.47
C ILE A 76 -9.42 -1.93 9.73
N ALA A 77 -8.24 -1.98 10.37
CA ALA A 77 -7.44 -0.81 10.66
C ALA A 77 -6.92 -0.12 9.38
N LEU A 78 -6.54 -0.91 8.37
CA LEU A 78 -6.10 -0.39 7.09
C LEU A 78 -7.27 0.22 6.30
N THR A 79 -8.44 -0.40 6.34
CA THR A 79 -9.67 0.14 5.72
C THR A 79 -10.08 1.46 6.37
N ASP A 80 -9.98 1.59 7.68
CA ASP A 80 -10.22 2.85 8.40
C ASP A 80 -9.24 3.95 7.98
N ALA A 81 -8.01 3.58 7.59
CA ALA A 81 -7.04 4.49 6.99
C ALA A 81 -7.25 4.69 5.46
N MET A 82 -8.33 4.20 4.87
CA MET A 82 -8.63 4.23 3.43
C MET A 82 -7.55 3.56 2.56
N ILE A 83 -6.82 2.59 3.12
CA ILE A 83 -5.84 1.79 2.42
C ILE A 83 -6.55 0.55 1.85
N PRO A 84 -6.61 0.36 0.52
CA PRO A 84 -7.15 -0.86 -0.07
C PRO A 84 -6.33 -2.08 0.35
N VAL A 85 -7.00 -3.21 0.59
CA VAL A 85 -6.36 -4.41 1.12
C VAL A 85 -6.53 -5.59 0.17
N LEU A 86 -5.42 -6.21 -0.19
CA LEU A 86 -5.36 -7.48 -0.88
C LEU A 86 -5.16 -8.59 0.14
N SER A 87 -5.90 -9.70 -0.01
CA SER A 87 -5.87 -10.82 0.94
C SER A 87 -5.56 -12.12 0.19
N PRO A 88 -4.28 -12.51 0.09
CA PRO A 88 -3.88 -13.73 -0.61
C PRO A 88 -4.35 -14.98 0.14
N ALA A 89 -4.87 -15.96 -0.61
CA ALA A 89 -5.32 -17.25 -0.08
C ALA A 89 -4.22 -18.33 -0.12
N GLY A 90 -3.06 -18.04 -0.71
CA GLY A 90 -1.95 -19.00 -0.81
C GLY A 90 -0.65 -18.35 -1.26
N VAL A 91 0.42 -19.17 -1.27
CA VAL A 91 1.79 -18.71 -1.54
C VAL A 91 1.94 -18.01 -2.89
N GLN A 92 1.28 -18.53 -3.94
CA GLN A 92 1.33 -17.92 -5.27
C GLN A 92 0.72 -16.51 -5.26
N GLU A 93 -0.42 -16.34 -4.59
CA GLU A 93 -1.10 -15.05 -4.53
C GLU A 93 -0.35 -14.02 -3.69
N ILE A 94 0.53 -14.42 -2.76
CA ILE A 94 1.41 -13.46 -2.07
C ILE A 94 2.32 -12.74 -3.07
N ILE A 95 2.89 -13.49 -4.01
CA ILE A 95 3.73 -12.91 -5.08
C ILE A 95 2.89 -12.07 -6.03
N ASP A 96 1.78 -12.61 -6.48
CA ASP A 96 0.91 -11.99 -7.48
C ASP A 96 0.29 -10.69 -6.97
N PHE A 97 -0.27 -10.73 -5.79
CA PHE A 97 -0.87 -9.55 -5.15
C PHE A 97 0.18 -8.53 -4.70
N GLY A 98 1.40 -8.99 -4.40
CA GLY A 98 2.53 -8.10 -4.16
C GLY A 98 2.85 -7.25 -5.39
N LEU A 99 2.93 -7.85 -6.57
CA LEU A 99 3.17 -7.15 -7.84
C LEU A 99 1.99 -6.24 -8.20
N ILE A 100 0.76 -6.78 -8.17
CA ILE A 100 -0.46 -6.01 -8.43
C ILE A 100 -0.59 -4.85 -7.43
N GLY A 101 -0.26 -5.07 -6.17
CA GLY A 101 -0.32 -4.04 -5.13
C GLY A 101 0.61 -2.87 -5.39
N PHE A 102 1.82 -3.10 -5.90
CA PHE A 102 2.72 -2.02 -6.31
C PHE A 102 2.17 -1.25 -7.51
N ASP A 103 1.66 -1.94 -8.51
CA ASP A 103 1.07 -1.30 -9.68
C ASP A 103 -0.17 -0.49 -9.31
N LEU A 104 -1.02 -1.03 -8.44
CA LEU A 104 -2.18 -0.32 -7.91
C LEU A 104 -1.78 0.91 -7.09
N SER A 105 -0.78 0.77 -6.21
CA SER A 105 -0.26 1.87 -5.40
C SER A 105 0.27 3.00 -6.29
N ARG A 106 1.01 2.65 -7.33
CA ARG A 106 1.54 3.60 -8.30
C ARG A 106 0.46 4.24 -9.16
N TYR A 107 -0.52 3.45 -9.60
CA TYR A 107 -1.62 3.97 -10.43
C TYR A 107 -2.54 4.92 -9.67
N ALA A 108 -3.02 4.49 -8.51
CA ALA A 108 -4.02 5.25 -7.74
C ALA A 108 -3.42 6.28 -6.77
N GLY A 109 -2.10 6.28 -6.58
CA GLY A 109 -1.44 7.19 -5.65
C GLY A 109 -1.78 6.92 -4.19
N VAL A 110 -2.06 5.66 -3.82
CA VAL A 110 -2.41 5.20 -2.46
C VAL A 110 -1.39 4.19 -1.95
N TRP A 111 -1.33 4.01 -0.64
CA TRP A 111 -0.70 2.83 -0.06
C TRP A 111 -1.61 1.63 -0.25
N VAL A 112 -1.05 0.42 -0.36
CA VAL A 112 -1.83 -0.81 -0.54
C VAL A 112 -1.47 -1.81 0.54
N GLY A 113 -2.46 -2.33 1.24
CA GLY A 113 -2.32 -3.38 2.23
C GLY A 113 -2.23 -4.76 1.59
N LEU A 114 -1.36 -5.60 2.10
CA LEU A 114 -1.30 -7.03 1.82
C LEU A 114 -1.46 -7.78 3.14
N LYS A 115 -2.65 -8.35 3.36
CA LYS A 115 -2.93 -9.10 4.58
C LYS A 115 -2.35 -10.50 4.45
N CYS A 116 -1.39 -10.83 5.30
CA CYS A 116 -0.82 -12.16 5.40
C CYS A 116 -1.22 -12.80 6.73
N ILE A 117 -1.82 -13.97 6.67
CA ILE A 117 -2.18 -14.74 7.86
C ILE A 117 -1.15 -15.85 8.10
N HIS A 118 -1.07 -16.34 9.33
CA HIS A 118 -0.15 -17.41 9.71
C HIS A 118 -0.18 -18.59 8.74
N ASP A 119 -1.36 -19.11 8.43
CA ASP A 119 -1.51 -20.28 7.56
C ASP A 119 -0.94 -20.09 6.16
N THR A 120 -1.00 -18.88 5.60
CA THR A 120 -0.45 -18.59 4.26
C THR A 120 1.06 -18.39 4.29
N VAL A 121 1.62 -17.76 5.33
CA VAL A 121 3.06 -17.48 5.40
C VAL A 121 3.90 -18.66 5.89
N GLU A 122 3.31 -19.59 6.64
CA GLU A 122 3.95 -20.84 7.04
C GLU A 122 3.82 -21.95 5.97
N SER A 123 3.01 -21.72 4.95
CA SER A 123 2.85 -22.66 3.85
C SER A 123 4.01 -22.63 2.87
N SER A 124 4.26 -23.77 2.24
CA SER A 124 5.23 -23.91 1.15
C SER A 124 4.55 -24.45 -0.10
N ALA A 125 4.86 -23.89 -1.23
CA ALA A 125 4.35 -24.34 -2.52
C ALA A 125 5.36 -24.12 -3.65
N VAL A 126 5.19 -24.86 -4.73
CA VAL A 126 5.87 -24.55 -6.00
C VAL A 126 5.10 -23.40 -6.65
N VAL A 127 5.80 -22.32 -6.94
CA VAL A 127 5.21 -21.13 -7.54
C VAL A 127 5.70 -20.92 -8.96
N ALA A 128 4.86 -20.37 -9.82
CA ALA A 128 5.27 -19.85 -11.10
C ALA A 128 5.92 -18.47 -10.90
N ALA A 129 7.19 -18.35 -11.26
CA ALA A 129 7.97 -17.13 -11.15
C ALA A 129 8.48 -16.74 -12.54
N GLY A 130 7.81 -15.80 -13.18
CA GLY A 130 8.23 -15.24 -14.47
C GLY A 130 7.83 -13.78 -14.54
N SER A 131 8.65 -12.94 -15.14
CA SER A 131 8.41 -11.50 -15.27
C SER A 131 7.21 -11.16 -16.15
N ASP A 132 6.80 -12.10 -16.99
CA ASP A 132 5.70 -12.01 -17.96
C ASP A 132 4.40 -12.67 -17.47
N ARG A 133 4.43 -13.27 -16.28
CA ARG A 133 3.30 -14.04 -15.75
C ARG A 133 2.10 -13.17 -15.37
N ILE A 134 2.35 -11.98 -14.86
CA ILE A 134 1.32 -11.02 -14.51
C ILE A 134 1.48 -9.79 -15.41
N ALA A 135 0.50 -9.59 -16.27
CA ALA A 135 0.37 -8.35 -17.03
C ALA A 135 -0.71 -7.49 -16.36
N THR A 136 -0.29 -6.47 -15.64
CA THR A 136 -1.22 -5.46 -15.14
C THR A 136 -1.70 -4.59 -16.29
N VAL A 137 -3.00 -4.35 -16.32
CA VAL A 137 -3.62 -3.49 -17.33
C VAL A 137 -4.07 -2.19 -16.68
N THR A 138 -3.49 -1.08 -17.12
CA THR A 138 -3.96 0.24 -16.69
C THR A 138 -5.39 0.49 -17.15
N PRO A 139 -6.35 0.77 -16.27
CA PRO A 139 -7.72 1.07 -16.64
C PRO A 139 -7.79 2.28 -17.60
N ARG A 140 -8.63 2.16 -18.64
CA ARG A 140 -8.83 3.22 -19.64
C ARG A 140 -10.20 3.89 -19.53
N ASP A 141 -11.09 3.30 -18.78
CA ASP A 141 -12.46 3.71 -18.54
C ASP A 141 -12.60 4.66 -17.33
N HIS A 142 -11.57 4.75 -16.48
CA HIS A 142 -11.51 5.72 -15.40
C HIS A 142 -10.83 7.02 -15.87
N LYS A 143 -11.54 8.14 -15.72
CA LYS A 143 -11.00 9.46 -16.08
C LYS A 143 -10.20 10.03 -14.93
N LEU A 144 -8.89 9.99 -15.06
CA LEU A 144 -7.99 10.61 -14.09
C LEU A 144 -8.10 12.15 -14.14
N PRO A 145 -7.92 12.85 -12.99
CA PRO A 145 -7.82 14.29 -12.99
C PRO A 145 -6.58 14.76 -13.78
N PRO A 146 -6.62 15.93 -14.43
CA PRO A 146 -5.53 16.41 -15.29
C PRO A 146 -4.17 16.51 -14.58
N ASP A 147 -4.19 16.72 -13.26
CA ASP A 147 -3.03 16.86 -12.39
C ASP A 147 -2.64 15.56 -11.67
N GLY A 148 -3.25 14.43 -12.06
CA GLY A 148 -2.94 13.10 -11.54
C GLY A 148 -3.41 12.85 -10.11
N LEU A 149 -3.03 11.68 -9.57
CA LEU A 149 -3.45 11.20 -8.25
C LEU A 149 -2.33 11.23 -7.20
N HIS A 150 -1.09 11.50 -7.63
CA HIS A 150 0.08 11.37 -6.79
C HIS A 150 0.25 12.51 -5.80
N ILE A 151 1.16 12.29 -4.84
CA ILE A 151 1.53 13.28 -3.83
C ILE A 151 2.04 14.57 -4.48
N ARG A 152 1.64 15.71 -3.93
CA ARG A 152 2.05 17.02 -4.43
C ARG A 152 2.20 18.03 -3.28
N PRO A 153 3.10 19.01 -3.41
CA PRO A 153 3.31 20.02 -2.38
C PRO A 153 2.18 21.04 -2.27
N SER A 154 1.36 21.18 -3.32
CA SER A 154 0.28 22.17 -3.36
C SER A 154 -0.97 21.79 -2.57
N ASP A 155 -1.12 20.51 -2.21
CA ASP A 155 -2.30 20.05 -1.49
C ASP A 155 -2.11 20.21 0.02
N ASP A 156 -2.90 21.05 0.64
CA ASP A 156 -3.09 21.10 2.09
C ASP A 156 -4.09 20.00 2.53
N ARG A 157 -4.36 19.90 3.82
CA ARG A 157 -5.16 18.83 4.45
C ARG A 157 -6.49 18.55 3.75
N VAL A 158 -7.31 19.58 3.56
CA VAL A 158 -8.65 19.41 2.96
C VAL A 158 -8.59 18.97 1.49
N PRO A 159 -7.78 19.59 0.61
CA PRO A 159 -7.55 19.07 -0.74
C PRO A 159 -7.02 17.63 -0.80
N GLN A 160 -6.13 17.24 0.11
CA GLN A 160 -5.63 15.86 0.18
C GLN A 160 -6.76 14.87 0.51
N GLU A 161 -7.58 15.18 1.52
CA GLU A 161 -8.71 14.35 1.92
C GLU A 161 -9.77 14.27 0.80
N GLU A 162 -10.11 15.37 0.19
CA GLU A 162 -11.03 15.40 -0.94
C GLU A 162 -10.52 14.56 -2.11
N ARG A 163 -9.23 14.67 -2.43
CA ARG A 163 -8.58 13.86 -3.46
C ARG A 163 -8.61 12.38 -3.12
N LEU A 164 -8.33 12.01 -1.88
CA LEU A 164 -8.39 10.62 -1.43
C LEU A 164 -9.78 10.04 -1.67
N HIS A 165 -10.81 10.68 -1.15
CA HIS A 165 -12.18 10.15 -1.21
C HIS A 165 -12.82 10.22 -2.60
N ARG A 166 -12.59 11.30 -3.36
CA ARG A 166 -13.30 11.55 -4.62
C ARG A 166 -12.53 11.12 -5.87
N GLN A 167 -11.24 10.89 -5.75
CA GLN A 167 -10.40 10.63 -6.93
C GLN A 167 -9.57 9.36 -6.79
N LYS A 168 -8.83 9.19 -5.68
CA LYS A 168 -7.93 8.04 -5.50
C LYS A 168 -8.69 6.74 -5.23
N ILE A 169 -9.61 6.73 -4.26
CA ILE A 169 -10.41 5.54 -3.94
C ILE A 169 -11.29 5.10 -5.10
N PRO A 170 -11.98 5.99 -5.85
CA PRO A 170 -12.68 5.58 -7.06
C PRO A 170 -11.79 5.05 -8.18
N ALA A 171 -10.49 5.33 -8.16
CA ALA A 171 -9.53 4.79 -9.12
C ALA A 171 -9.01 3.39 -8.76
N VAL A 172 -9.16 2.97 -7.47
CA VAL A 172 -8.83 1.63 -6.95
C VAL A 172 -9.83 0.61 -7.43
#